data_15825d9e692470ec557551bd056a69dd
#
_entry.id   15825d9e692470ec557551bd056a69dd
#
_cell.length_a   1.000
_cell.length_b   1.000
_cell.length_c   1.000
_cell.angle_alpha   90.00
_cell.angle_beta   90.00
_cell.angle_gamma   90.00
#
_symmetry.space_group_name_H-M   'P 1'
#
loop_
_entity.id
_entity.type
_entity.pdbx_description
1 polymer ?
#
loop_
_entity_poly.entity_id
_entity_poly.type
_entity_poly.pdbx_seq_one_letter_code
_entity_poly.pdbx_strand_id
1 'polypeptide(L)' 'MFKSQLKTTIKKFDVSLNEGKDAADVAYKNVIKKLDQAVSRGILHKNTAARKKSKLTLKLNKVA' A
#
# COMPACT_ATOMS: atom_id res chain seq x y z
N MET A 1 -14.13 -9.62 -0.78
CA MET A 1 -12.99 -10.51 -0.56
C MET A 1 -11.73 -9.72 -0.27
N PHE A 2 -10.81 -10.29 0.50
CA PHE A 2 -9.63 -9.55 0.98
C PHE A 2 -8.74 -9.03 -0.15
N LYS A 3 -8.54 -9.85 -1.20
CA LYS A 3 -7.72 -9.43 -2.34
C LYS A 3 -8.27 -8.20 -3.05
N SER A 4 -9.60 -8.12 -3.18
CA SER A 4 -10.24 -6.96 -3.78
C SER A 4 -10.07 -5.71 -2.91
N GLN A 5 -10.17 -5.87 -1.60
CA GLN A 5 -9.93 -4.77 -0.66
C GLN A 5 -8.50 -4.27 -0.75
N LEU A 6 -7.55 -5.18 -0.90
CA LEU A 6 -6.14 -4.82 -1.04
C LEU A 6 -5.90 -4.00 -2.29
N LYS A 7 -6.46 -4.42 -3.43
CA LYS A 7 -6.38 -3.66 -4.68
C LYS A 7 -6.97 -2.26 -4.54
N THR A 8 -8.14 -2.17 -3.91
CA THR A 8 -8.81 -0.90 -3.66
C THR A 8 -7.95 0.02 -2.79
N THR A 9 -7.33 -0.54 -1.75
CA THR A 9 -6.47 0.22 -0.85
C THR A 9 -5.26 0.79 -1.60
N ILE A 10 -4.63 -0.01 -2.45
CA ILE A 10 -3.50 0.43 -3.27
C ILE A 10 -3.92 1.53 -4.24
N LYS A 11 -5.09 1.37 -4.85
CA LYS A 11 -5.64 2.38 -5.77
C LYS A 11 -5.91 3.69 -5.05
N LYS A 12 -6.43 3.63 -3.83
CA LYS A 12 -6.64 4.83 -3.01
C LYS A 12 -5.31 5.53 -2.70
N PHE A 13 -4.25 4.76 -2.46
CA PHE A 13 -2.93 5.33 -2.27
C PHE A 13 -2.47 6.08 -3.52
N ASP A 14 -2.65 5.50 -4.72
CA ASP A 14 -2.30 6.17 -5.97
C ASP A 14 -3.05 7.49 -6.13
N VAL A 15 -4.35 7.51 -5.81
CA VAL A 15 -5.15 8.73 -5.86
C VAL A 15 -4.64 9.75 -4.85
N SER A 16 -4.28 9.30 -3.64
CA SER A 16 -3.81 10.19 -2.59
C SER A 16 -2.47 10.86 -2.93
N LEU A 17 -1.66 10.23 -3.78
CA LEU A 17 -0.41 10.84 -4.25
C LEU A 17 -0.67 12.16 -4.98
N ASN A 18 -1.82 12.29 -5.61
CA ASN A 18 -2.23 13.52 -6.30
C ASN A 18 -2.81 14.57 -5.35
N GLU A 19 -3.17 14.17 -4.13
CA GLU A 19 -3.79 15.05 -3.15
C GLU A 19 -2.78 15.71 -2.22
N GLY A 20 -1.53 15.27 -2.26
CA GLY A 20 -0.46 15.84 -1.46
C GLY A 20 0.22 14.82 -0.55
N LYS A 21 1.33 15.24 0.05
CA LYS A 21 2.18 14.38 0.86
C LYS A 21 1.45 13.85 2.10
N ASP A 22 0.68 14.70 2.78
CA ASP A 22 0.00 14.29 4.01
C ASP A 22 -1.01 13.18 3.73
N ALA A 23 -1.81 13.35 2.69
CA ALA A 23 -2.78 12.33 2.27
C ALA A 23 -2.08 11.04 1.85
N ALA A 24 -0.99 11.17 1.09
CA ALA A 24 -0.20 10.03 0.65
C ALA A 24 0.40 9.27 1.83
N ASP A 25 0.90 9.99 2.84
CA ASP A 25 1.51 9.37 4.01
C ASP A 25 0.49 8.52 4.80
N VAL A 26 -0.70 9.06 5.03
CA VAL A 26 -1.77 8.34 5.70
C VAL A 26 -2.17 7.10 4.90
N ALA A 27 -2.36 7.26 3.60
CA ALA A 27 -2.72 6.14 2.73
C ALA A 27 -1.61 5.09 2.70
N TYR A 28 -0.35 5.50 2.69
CA TYR A 28 0.79 4.59 2.72
C TYR A 28 0.74 3.71 3.97
N LYS A 29 0.53 4.29 5.14
CA LYS A 29 0.43 3.54 6.39
C LYS A 29 -0.70 2.51 6.33
N ASN A 30 -1.86 2.91 5.78
CA ASN A 30 -3.00 2.00 5.64
C ASN A 30 -2.68 0.83 4.71
N VAL A 31 -2.01 1.09 3.59
CA VAL A 31 -1.62 0.04 2.65
C VAL A 31 -0.64 -0.93 3.29
N ILE A 32 0.38 -0.41 3.98
CA ILE A 32 1.37 -1.27 4.67
C ILE A 32 0.67 -2.17 5.68
N LYS A 33 -0.25 -1.62 6.46
CA LYS A 33 -1.02 -2.40 7.44
C LYS A 33 -1.79 -3.52 6.76
N LYS A 34 -2.43 -3.24 5.63
CA LYS A 34 -3.19 -4.25 4.88
C LYS A 34 -2.27 -5.33 4.30
N LEU A 35 -1.11 -4.95 3.80
CA LEU A 35 -0.13 -5.91 3.29
C LEU A 35 0.36 -6.84 4.40
N ASP A 36 0.65 -6.30 5.59
CA ASP A 36 1.07 -7.10 6.73
C ASP A 36 -0.03 -8.06 7.17
N GLN A 37 -1.28 -7.63 7.18
CA GLN A 37 -2.41 -8.48 7.48
C GLN A 37 -2.55 -9.62 6.47
N ALA A 38 -2.34 -9.32 5.19
CA ALA A 38 -2.43 -10.32 4.12
C ALA A 38 -1.36 -11.40 4.31
N VAL A 39 -0.16 -11.01 4.68
CA VAL A 39 0.93 -11.97 4.97
C VAL A 39 0.57 -12.82 6.19
N SER A 40 0.07 -12.20 7.25
CA SER A 40 -0.31 -12.88 8.48
C SER A 40 -1.42 -13.91 8.24
N ARG A 41 -2.33 -13.62 7.32
CA ARG A 41 -3.43 -14.52 6.98
C ARG A 41 -3.06 -15.59 5.94
N GLY A 42 -1.84 -15.52 5.41
CA GLY A 42 -1.39 -16.45 4.38
C GLY A 42 -1.93 -16.16 2.98
N ILE A 43 -2.51 -14.98 2.77
CA ILE A 43 -3.05 -14.57 1.48
C ILE A 43 -1.92 -14.13 0.53
N LEU A 44 -0.90 -13.46 1.07
CA LEU A 44 0.28 -13.02 0.34
C LEU A 44 1.54 -13.64 0.93
N HIS A 45 2.46 -14.01 0.06
CA HIS A 45 3.80 -14.40 0.49
C HIS A 45 4.57 -13.15 0.93
N LYS A 46 5.44 -13.29 1.94
CA LYS A 46 6.22 -12.17 2.47
C LYS A 46 7.05 -11.47 1.38
N ASN A 47 7.57 -12.22 0.42
CA ASN A 47 8.36 -11.65 -0.68
C ASN A 47 7.50 -10.77 -1.59
N THR A 48 6.27 -11.20 -1.87
CA THR A 48 5.32 -10.41 -2.66
C THR A 48 4.96 -9.12 -1.92
N ALA A 49 4.71 -9.21 -0.63
CA ALA A 49 4.39 -8.04 0.19
C ALA A 49 5.57 -7.06 0.21
N ALA A 50 6.80 -7.58 0.35
CA ALA A 50 8.00 -6.75 0.35
C ALA A 50 8.15 -5.99 -0.98
N ARG A 51 7.91 -6.66 -2.11
CA ARG A 51 7.95 -6.02 -3.43
C ARG A 51 6.94 -4.90 -3.55
N LYS A 52 5.70 -5.13 -3.09
CA LYS A 52 4.64 -4.12 -3.12
C LYS A 52 5.00 -2.94 -2.24
N LYS A 53 5.53 -3.19 -1.03
CA LYS A 53 5.97 -2.13 -0.13
C LYS A 53 7.06 -1.28 -0.79
N SER A 54 8.01 -1.92 -1.44
CA SER A 54 9.11 -1.25 -2.12
C SER A 54 8.61 -0.30 -3.20
N LYS A 55 7.69 -0.77 -4.04
CA LYS A 55 7.08 0.05 -5.09
C LYS A 55 6.31 1.24 -4.52
N LEU A 56 5.57 1.01 -3.45
CA LEU A 56 4.80 2.06 -2.79
C LEU A 56 5.72 3.12 -2.18
N THR A 57 6.82 2.68 -1.57
CA THR A 57 7.83 3.57 -1.01
C THR A 57 8.43 4.47 -2.08
N LEU A 58 8.75 3.91 -3.25
CA LEU A 58 9.29 4.69 -4.37
C LEU A 58 8.29 5.74 -4.84
N LYS A 59 7.01 5.37 -4.95
CA LYS A 59 5.96 6.32 -5.33
C LYS A 59 5.83 7.44 -4.31
N LEU A 60 5.87 7.11 -3.03
CA LEU A 60 5.78 8.11 -1.97
C LEU A 60 6.95 9.08 -2.01
N ASN A 61 8.16 8.57 -2.24
CA ASN A 61 9.36 9.38 -2.31
C ASN A 61 9.33 10.36 -3.49
N LYS A 62 8.65 10.02 -4.57
CA LYS A 62 8.50 10.92 -5.72
C LYS A 62 7.63 12.13 -5.39
N VAL A 63 6.68 11.97 -4.49
CA VAL A 63 5.78 13.04 -4.07
C VAL A 63 6.44 13.89 -2.97
N ALA A 64 7.21 13.24 -2.14
CA ALA A 64 7.95 13.91 -1.08
C ALA A 64 9.19 14.59 -1.63
#